data_25f43535de6f90566db3f8953494b0a9
#
_entry.id   25f43535de6f90566db3f8953494b0a9
#
_cell.length_a   1.000
_cell.length_b   1.000
_cell.length_c   1.000
_cell.angle_alpha   90.00
_cell.angle_beta   90.00
_cell.angle_gamma   90.00
#
_symmetry.space_group_name_H-M   'P 1'
#
loop_
_entity.id
_entity.type
_entity.pdbx_description
1 polymer ?
#
loop_
_entity_poly.entity_id
_entity_poly.type
_entity_poly.pdbx_seq_one_letter_code
_entity_poly.pdbx_strand_id
1 'polypeptide(L)'
;MQLADTSAWVWTRAVDGELRAAFDENLVEWQIATCDIVRLELLYSTRNASEFTNLRSELDALPDCPIGVEEWKRALEVYEQLARQGGLHHRSVRHPDLLIAAAAEAAGIPVLHYDGDYDRIATITGQDVHWLAPRGTLS
;
A
#
# COMPACT_ATOMS: atom_id res chain seq x y z
N MET A 1 -10.60 2.64 -8.69
CA MET A 1 -10.16 1.81 -7.55
C MET A 1 -8.66 1.92 -7.37
N GLN A 2 -8.20 1.98 -6.14
CA GLN A 2 -6.79 2.06 -5.79
C GLN A 2 -6.51 1.10 -4.64
N LEU A 3 -5.31 0.52 -4.60
CA LEU A 3 -4.83 -0.22 -3.44
C LEU A 3 -4.19 0.78 -2.49
N ALA A 4 -4.80 0.99 -1.33
CA ALA A 4 -4.21 1.86 -0.30
C ALA A 4 -3.18 1.08 0.50
N ASP A 5 -1.93 1.55 0.48
CA ASP A 5 -0.89 0.97 1.30
C ASP A 5 -1.05 1.36 2.78
N THR A 6 -0.20 0.81 3.62
CA THR A 6 -0.25 1.08 5.06
C THR A 6 -0.05 2.56 5.37
N SER A 7 0.82 3.27 4.65
CA SER A 7 1.06 4.69 4.89
C SER A 7 -0.17 5.54 4.61
N ALA A 8 -0.94 5.21 3.56
CA ALA A 8 -2.18 5.90 3.27
C ALA A 8 -3.21 5.74 4.40
N TRP A 9 -3.36 4.53 4.92
CA TRP A 9 -4.23 4.28 6.06
C TRP A 9 -3.81 5.05 7.31
N VAL A 10 -2.52 5.00 7.64
CA VAL A 10 -1.97 5.66 8.84
C VAL A 10 -2.20 7.17 8.77
N TRP A 11 -1.85 7.80 7.66
CA TRP A 11 -1.98 9.25 7.52
C TRP A 11 -3.44 9.70 7.47
N THR A 12 -4.33 8.96 6.82
CA THR A 12 -5.76 9.33 6.80
C THR A 12 -6.40 9.23 8.18
N ARG A 13 -5.89 8.38 9.07
CA ARG A 13 -6.36 8.30 10.45
C ARG A 13 -5.72 9.35 11.36
N ALA A 14 -4.58 9.89 10.96
CA ALA A 14 -3.86 10.91 11.73
C ALA A 14 -4.32 12.34 11.47
N VAL A 15 -5.06 12.58 10.37
CA VAL A 15 -5.53 13.91 9.98
C VAL A 15 -7.06 13.97 9.97
N ASP A 16 -7.58 15.16 10.14
CA ASP A 16 -9.01 15.46 9.98
C ASP A 16 -9.23 16.27 8.70
N GLY A 17 -10.48 16.45 8.31
CA GLY A 17 -10.87 17.31 7.21
C GLY A 17 -11.08 16.58 5.89
N GLU A 18 -10.79 17.28 4.79
CA GLU A 18 -11.15 16.82 3.44
C GLU A 18 -10.45 15.54 3.02
N LEU A 19 -9.18 15.37 3.39
CA LEU A 19 -8.41 14.20 3.02
C LEU A 19 -9.02 12.93 3.62
N ARG A 20 -9.33 12.97 4.91
CA ARG A 20 -9.96 11.85 5.60
C ARG A 20 -11.37 11.60 5.07
N ALA A 21 -12.14 12.64 4.86
CA ALA A 21 -13.50 12.53 4.33
C ALA A 21 -13.50 11.90 2.94
N ALA A 22 -12.58 12.31 2.07
CA ALA A 22 -12.47 11.74 0.72
C ALA A 22 -12.06 10.26 0.75
N PHE A 23 -11.15 9.89 1.64
CA PHE A 23 -10.74 8.50 1.81
C PHE A 23 -11.91 7.64 2.31
N ASP A 24 -12.64 8.13 3.32
CA ASP A 24 -13.78 7.41 3.89
C ASP A 24 -14.91 7.25 2.86
N GLU A 25 -15.15 8.26 2.03
CA GLU A 25 -16.12 8.18 0.92
C GLU A 25 -15.71 7.07 -0.06
N ASN A 26 -14.43 7.00 -0.43
CA ASN A 26 -13.92 5.96 -1.31
C ASN A 26 -14.04 4.56 -0.69
N LEU A 27 -13.89 4.43 0.63
CA LEU A 27 -14.13 3.17 1.33
C LEU A 27 -15.59 2.71 1.18
N VAL A 28 -16.53 3.63 1.41
CA VAL A 28 -17.97 3.35 1.29
C VAL A 28 -18.34 2.95 -0.13
N GLU A 29 -17.70 3.54 -1.12
CA GLU A 29 -17.95 3.27 -2.55
C GLU A 29 -17.14 2.10 -3.11
N TRP A 30 -16.46 1.33 -2.26
CA TRP A 30 -15.65 0.18 -2.66
C TRP A 30 -14.53 0.53 -3.65
N GLN A 31 -13.97 1.74 -3.54
CA GLN A 31 -12.87 2.22 -4.38
C GLN A 31 -11.50 2.05 -3.74
N ILE A 32 -11.44 1.50 -2.52
CA ILE A 32 -10.19 1.19 -1.82
C ILE A 32 -10.05 -0.32 -1.73
N ALA A 33 -9.01 -0.86 -2.36
CA ALA A 33 -8.62 -2.25 -2.24
C ALA A 33 -7.54 -2.41 -1.18
N THR A 34 -7.35 -3.63 -0.70
CA THR A 34 -6.29 -3.98 0.24
C THR A 34 -5.63 -5.29 -0.17
N CYS A 35 -4.61 -5.71 0.57
CA CYS A 35 -3.94 -6.99 0.39
C CYS A 35 -3.47 -7.52 1.74
N ASP A 36 -3.00 -8.76 1.77
CA ASP A 36 -2.61 -9.40 3.02
C ASP A 36 -1.48 -8.69 3.77
N ILE A 37 -0.54 -8.09 3.04
CA ILE A 37 0.55 -7.34 3.69
C ILE A 37 0.00 -6.12 4.43
N VAL A 38 -0.89 -5.37 3.80
CA VAL A 38 -1.54 -4.22 4.45
C VAL A 38 -2.35 -4.67 5.66
N ARG A 39 -3.09 -5.77 5.54
CA ARG A 39 -3.84 -6.34 6.65
C ARG A 39 -2.93 -6.66 7.83
N LEU A 40 -1.81 -7.35 7.58
CA LEU A 40 -0.84 -7.69 8.64
C LEU A 40 -0.30 -6.44 9.33
N GLU A 41 0.10 -5.44 8.55
CA GLU A 41 0.67 -4.22 9.10
C GLU A 41 -0.34 -3.41 9.93
N LEU A 42 -1.58 -3.30 9.46
CA LEU A 42 -2.62 -2.58 10.20
C LEU A 42 -3.06 -3.35 11.46
N LEU A 43 -3.19 -4.66 11.36
CA LEU A 43 -3.57 -5.51 12.50
C LEU A 43 -2.51 -5.52 13.60
N TYR A 44 -1.25 -5.30 13.26
CA TYR A 44 -0.16 -5.18 14.23
C TYR A 44 -0.43 -4.11 15.29
N SER A 45 -1.16 -3.05 14.95
CA SER A 45 -1.45 -1.95 15.86
C SER A 45 -2.61 -2.23 16.85
N THR A 46 -3.33 -3.32 16.66
CA THR A 46 -4.44 -3.67 17.56
C THR A 46 -3.93 -4.09 18.93
N ARG A 47 -4.68 -3.74 19.99
CA ARG A 47 -4.25 -3.89 21.39
C ARG A 47 -4.90 -5.07 22.10
N ASN A 48 -5.94 -5.66 21.52
CA ASN A 48 -6.65 -6.80 22.11
C ASN A 48 -7.40 -7.59 21.03
N ALA A 49 -7.91 -8.76 21.40
CA ALA A 49 -8.60 -9.66 20.46
C ALA A 49 -9.87 -9.05 19.87
N SER A 50 -10.58 -8.21 20.59
CA SER A 50 -11.78 -7.55 20.11
C SER A 50 -11.48 -6.53 19.02
N GLU A 51 -10.49 -5.67 19.23
CA GLU A 51 -10.02 -4.74 18.20
C GLU A 51 -9.52 -5.47 16.96
N PHE A 52 -8.76 -6.54 17.17
CA PHE A 52 -8.25 -7.37 16.06
C PHE A 52 -9.39 -7.92 15.23
N THR A 53 -10.37 -8.56 15.85
CA THR A 53 -11.51 -9.16 15.16
C THR A 53 -12.31 -8.11 14.38
N ASN A 54 -12.56 -6.96 14.99
CA ASN A 54 -13.32 -5.89 14.34
C ASN A 54 -12.57 -5.33 13.13
N LEU A 55 -11.30 -5.00 13.27
CA LEU A 55 -10.50 -4.48 12.16
C LEU A 55 -10.33 -5.53 11.07
N ARG A 56 -10.08 -6.79 11.43
CA ARG A 56 -9.98 -7.89 10.46
C ARG A 56 -11.26 -8.00 9.62
N SER A 57 -12.40 -7.93 10.26
CA SER A 57 -13.69 -7.99 9.58
C SER A 57 -13.90 -6.84 8.60
N GLU A 58 -13.55 -5.62 9.01
CA GLU A 58 -13.63 -4.45 8.14
C GLU A 58 -12.71 -4.57 6.92
N LEU A 59 -11.47 -4.99 7.14
CA LEU A 59 -10.49 -5.15 6.05
C LEU A 59 -10.87 -6.28 5.09
N ASP A 60 -11.41 -7.39 5.61
CA ASP A 60 -11.81 -8.53 4.79
C ASP A 60 -13.03 -8.22 3.91
N ALA A 61 -13.81 -7.19 4.26
CA ALA A 61 -14.93 -6.74 3.44
C ALA A 61 -14.50 -5.93 2.21
N LEU A 62 -13.28 -5.42 2.17
CA LEU A 62 -12.78 -4.59 1.05
C LEU A 62 -12.39 -5.46 -0.15
N PRO A 63 -12.41 -4.88 -1.37
CA PRO A 63 -11.82 -5.55 -2.52
C PRO A 63 -10.39 -5.99 -2.23
N ASP A 64 -10.03 -7.20 -2.66
CA ASP A 64 -8.73 -7.80 -2.36
C ASP A 64 -7.83 -7.86 -3.58
N CYS A 65 -6.54 -7.56 -3.38
CA CYS A 65 -5.49 -7.80 -4.35
C CYS A 65 -4.66 -8.99 -3.87
N PRO A 66 -4.85 -10.19 -4.45
CA PRO A 66 -4.16 -11.39 -3.96
C PRO A 66 -2.64 -11.30 -4.13
N ILE A 67 -1.92 -11.89 -3.18
CA ILE A 67 -0.47 -12.06 -3.25
C ILE A 67 -0.17 -13.55 -3.33
N GLY A 68 0.07 -14.03 -4.53
CA GLY A 68 0.43 -15.40 -4.79
C GLY A 68 1.87 -15.54 -5.25
N VAL A 69 2.21 -16.69 -5.82
CA VAL A 69 3.56 -17.02 -6.27
C VAL A 69 4.09 -16.00 -7.28
N GLU A 70 3.25 -15.56 -8.20
CA GLU A 70 3.67 -14.62 -9.25
C GLU A 70 4.04 -13.24 -8.70
N GLU A 71 3.32 -12.78 -7.69
CA GLU A 71 3.60 -11.49 -7.04
C GLU A 71 4.91 -11.56 -6.24
N TRP A 72 5.19 -12.67 -5.61
CA TRP A 72 6.48 -12.90 -4.95
C TRP A 72 7.63 -12.87 -5.95
N LYS A 73 7.47 -13.55 -7.10
CA LYS A 73 8.47 -13.54 -8.17
C LYS A 73 8.67 -12.13 -8.72
N ARG A 74 7.58 -11.39 -8.92
CA ARG A 74 7.65 -10.01 -9.41
C ARG A 74 8.38 -9.11 -8.42
N ALA A 75 8.09 -9.23 -7.14
CA ALA A 75 8.77 -8.47 -6.09
C ALA A 75 10.29 -8.72 -6.11
N LEU A 76 10.72 -9.97 -6.23
CA LEU A 76 12.14 -10.31 -6.31
C LEU A 76 12.79 -9.75 -7.58
N GLU A 77 12.11 -9.79 -8.70
CA GLU A 77 12.58 -9.22 -9.96
C GLU A 77 12.79 -7.71 -9.85
N VAL A 78 11.82 -7.00 -9.28
CA VAL A 78 11.91 -5.55 -9.07
C VAL A 78 13.07 -5.23 -8.12
N TYR A 79 13.21 -6.00 -7.05
CA TYR A 79 14.28 -5.82 -6.07
C TYR A 79 15.66 -5.97 -6.72
N GLU A 80 15.83 -6.98 -7.57
CA GLU A 80 17.05 -7.18 -8.33
C GLU A 80 17.35 -6.00 -9.26
N GLN A 81 16.34 -5.49 -9.97
CA GLN A 81 16.53 -4.35 -10.86
C GLN A 81 16.88 -3.08 -10.09
N LEU A 82 16.31 -2.86 -8.91
CA LEU A 82 16.70 -1.75 -8.03
C LEU A 82 18.17 -1.88 -7.63
N ALA A 83 18.63 -3.09 -7.31
CA ALA A 83 20.03 -3.33 -6.96
C ALA A 83 20.96 -3.02 -8.16
N ARG A 84 20.53 -3.35 -9.38
CA ARG A 84 21.30 -3.10 -10.61
C ARG A 84 21.37 -1.63 -10.98
N GLN A 85 20.47 -0.78 -10.49
CA GLN A 85 20.57 0.67 -10.69
C GLN A 85 21.77 1.27 -9.98
N GLY A 86 22.37 0.56 -9.04
CA GLY A 86 23.50 1.05 -8.24
C GLY A 86 23.04 1.93 -7.07
N GLY A 87 24.02 2.47 -6.33
CA GLY A 87 23.72 3.38 -5.20
C GLY A 87 22.97 2.72 -4.04
N LEU A 88 22.90 1.39 -3.99
CA LEU A 88 22.18 0.63 -2.96
C LEU A 88 20.68 0.96 -2.89
N HIS A 89 20.07 1.32 -4.02
CA HIS A 89 18.65 1.69 -4.07
C HIS A 89 17.72 0.58 -3.56
N HIS A 90 18.08 -0.71 -3.77
CA HIS A 90 17.30 -1.83 -3.22
C HIS A 90 17.23 -1.79 -1.69
N ARG A 91 18.26 -1.27 -1.00
CA ARG A 91 18.29 -1.21 0.46
C ARG A 91 17.41 -0.11 1.04
N SER A 92 16.97 0.83 0.22
CA SER A 92 16.11 1.94 0.67
C SER A 92 14.63 1.65 0.49
N VAL A 93 14.28 0.54 -0.17
CA VAL A 93 12.88 0.13 -0.37
C VAL A 93 12.56 -1.01 0.59
N ARG A 94 11.48 -0.85 1.35
CA ARG A 94 11.03 -1.88 2.30
C ARG A 94 10.43 -3.07 1.56
N HIS A 95 10.70 -4.28 2.06
CA HIS A 95 10.19 -5.51 1.45
C HIS A 95 8.65 -5.55 1.33
N PRO A 96 7.88 -5.15 2.36
CA PRO A 96 6.43 -5.10 2.23
C PRO A 96 5.95 -4.25 1.05
N ASP A 97 6.60 -3.14 0.78
CA ASP A 97 6.21 -2.23 -0.30
C ASP A 97 6.37 -2.87 -1.69
N LEU A 98 7.38 -3.74 -1.85
CA LEU A 98 7.56 -4.52 -3.07
C LEU A 98 6.37 -5.44 -3.35
N LEU A 99 5.85 -6.08 -2.31
CA LEU A 99 4.71 -6.99 -2.42
C LEU A 99 3.39 -6.25 -2.64
N ILE A 100 3.21 -5.13 -1.94
CA ILE A 100 2.03 -4.28 -2.14
C ILE A 100 2.00 -3.76 -3.59
N ALA A 101 3.13 -3.26 -4.08
CA ALA A 101 3.25 -2.79 -5.46
C ALA A 101 2.98 -3.90 -6.47
N ALA A 102 3.53 -5.10 -6.25
CA ALA A 102 3.32 -6.24 -7.13
C ALA A 102 1.83 -6.64 -7.18
N ALA A 103 1.15 -6.62 -6.03
CA ALA A 103 -0.28 -6.93 -5.96
C ALA A 103 -1.12 -5.91 -6.74
N ALA A 104 -0.82 -4.62 -6.60
CA ALA A 104 -1.52 -3.56 -7.33
C ALA A 104 -1.25 -3.65 -8.84
N GLU A 105 -0.02 -3.90 -9.22
CA GLU A 105 0.37 -4.07 -10.63
C GLU A 105 -0.40 -5.22 -11.27
N ALA A 106 -0.46 -6.37 -10.60
CA ALA A 106 -1.17 -7.54 -11.10
C ALA A 106 -2.68 -7.28 -11.22
N ALA A 107 -3.25 -6.51 -10.31
CA ALA A 107 -4.66 -6.14 -10.34
C ALA A 107 -4.97 -5.00 -11.34
N GLY A 108 -3.95 -4.36 -11.90
CA GLY A 108 -4.14 -3.26 -12.85
C GLY A 108 -4.67 -1.98 -12.22
N ILE A 109 -4.40 -1.75 -10.93
CA ILE A 109 -4.86 -0.55 -10.21
C ILE A 109 -3.68 0.21 -9.61
N PRO A 110 -3.82 1.53 -9.40
CA PRO A 110 -2.75 2.32 -8.76
C PRO A 110 -2.56 1.97 -7.28
N VAL A 111 -1.37 2.26 -6.77
CA VAL A 111 -1.12 2.31 -5.32
C VAL A 111 -1.37 3.72 -4.82
N LEU A 112 -2.21 3.85 -3.80
CA LEU A 112 -2.39 5.10 -3.06
C LEU A 112 -1.49 5.07 -1.83
N HIS A 113 -0.57 6.03 -1.70
CA HIS A 113 0.48 5.96 -0.69
C HIS A 113 0.93 7.35 -0.20
N TYR A 114 1.72 7.32 0.87
CA TYR A 114 2.45 8.49 1.34
C TYR A 114 3.90 8.10 1.69
N ASP A 115 4.58 7.43 0.74
CA ASP A 115 5.92 6.88 0.92
C ASP A 115 6.70 6.91 -0.40
N GLY A 116 7.86 7.56 -0.42
CA GLY A 116 8.69 7.68 -1.61
C GLY A 116 9.21 6.36 -2.20
N ASP A 117 9.12 5.26 -1.47
CA ASP A 117 9.52 3.94 -1.97
C ASP A 117 8.74 3.56 -3.24
N TYR A 118 7.47 3.94 -3.32
CA TYR A 118 6.65 3.62 -4.49
C TYR A 118 7.09 4.37 -5.75
N ASP A 119 7.61 5.59 -5.61
CA ASP A 119 8.17 6.30 -6.75
C ASP A 119 9.40 5.55 -7.30
N ARG A 120 10.23 5.01 -6.41
CA ARG A 120 11.39 4.20 -6.82
C ARG A 120 10.97 2.91 -7.50
N ILE A 121 10.00 2.22 -6.96
CA ILE A 121 9.45 1.00 -7.56
C ILE A 121 8.88 1.31 -8.94
N ALA A 122 8.15 2.41 -9.08
CA ALA A 122 7.54 2.81 -10.34
C ALA A 122 8.57 3.13 -11.43
N THR A 123 9.80 3.53 -11.08
CA THR A 123 10.87 3.70 -12.08
C THR A 123 11.24 2.39 -12.76
N ILE A 124 11.00 1.26 -12.11
CA ILE A 124 11.25 -0.08 -12.66
C ILE A 124 10.01 -0.60 -13.40
N THR A 125 8.85 -0.53 -12.72
CA THR A 125 7.63 -1.20 -13.20
C THR A 125 6.81 -0.38 -14.19
N GLY A 126 6.94 0.95 -14.14
CA GLY A 126 6.07 1.85 -14.90
C GLY A 126 4.62 1.89 -14.41
N GLN A 127 4.31 1.24 -13.27
CA GLN A 127 2.95 1.23 -12.74
C GLN A 127 2.54 2.59 -12.19
N ASP A 128 1.22 2.84 -12.15
CA ASP A 128 0.69 4.06 -11.56
C ASP A 128 0.80 4.02 -10.04
N VAL A 129 1.33 5.09 -9.47
CA VAL A 129 1.39 5.30 -8.04
C VAL A 129 0.91 6.72 -7.74
N HIS A 130 0.07 6.87 -6.73
CA HIS A 130 -0.57 8.15 -6.40
C HIS A 130 -0.26 8.55 -4.97
N TRP A 131 0.29 9.74 -4.81
CA TRP A 131 0.49 10.33 -3.49
C TRP A 131 -0.86 10.70 -2.87
N LEU A 132 -1.06 10.31 -1.62
CA LEU A 132 -2.24 10.66 -0.82
C LEU A 132 -2.42 12.18 -0.71
N ALA A 133 -1.31 12.89 -0.57
CA ALA A 133 -1.18 14.35 -0.55
C ALA A 133 0.20 14.69 -1.09
N PRO A 134 0.47 15.93 -1.51
CA PRO A 134 1.82 16.28 -1.99
C PRO A 134 2.88 15.93 -0.95
N ARG A 135 3.99 15.35 -1.41
CA ARG A 135 5.07 14.86 -0.57
C ARG A 135 5.52 15.92 0.44
N GLY A 136 5.64 15.52 1.71
CA GLY A 136 6.13 16.38 2.79
C GLY A 136 5.11 17.37 3.33
N THR A 137 3.85 17.33 2.89
CA THR A 137 2.80 18.26 3.34
C THR A 137 2.03 17.79 4.57
N LEU A 138 2.09 16.48 4.89
CA LEU A 138 1.46 15.93 6.09
C LEU A 138 2.43 15.87 7.25
N SER A 139 1.95 16.22 8.43
CA SER A 139 2.78 16.23 9.64
C SER A 139 1.99 15.83 10.88
#